data_a3d7b44a2ecacee7e5c375be54a2b448
#
_entry.id   a3d7b44a2ecacee7e5c375be54a2b448
#
_cell.length_a   1.000
_cell.length_b   1.000
_cell.length_c   1.000
_cell.angle_alpha   90.00
_cell.angle_beta   90.00
_cell.angle_gamma   90.00
#
_symmetry.space_group_name_H-M   'P 1'
#
loop_
_entity.id
_entity.type
_entity.pdbx_description
1 polymer ?
#
loop_
_entity_poly.entity_id
_entity_poly.type
_entity_poly.pdbx_seq_one_letter_code
_entity_poly.pdbx_strand_id
1 'polypeptide(L)'
;PGQSLNLQDNGIKVIVGQRQESKTWDKAIADGWEPGVSLFPIEEALEKASIICYLLSDAAQIQLWPTVKKHLTPGKMLYFSHGFGIAYSEKTGIIPPADVDVALVAPKGSGTSLRRLFLEGKGLNSSFAIHQDATGKAKDRIVSLGIGVGSGYLFETTFIKEVTSDLTGERGTLMGAIQGL
;
A
#
# COMPACT_ATOMS: atom_id res chain seq x y z
N PRO A 1 2.41 1.06 9.78
CA PRO A 1 1.72 1.95 10.71
C PRO A 1 1.52 3.36 10.17
N GLY A 2 2.52 3.98 9.49
CA GLY A 2 2.39 5.37 9.06
C GLY A 2 1.17 5.68 8.19
N GLN A 3 0.93 4.94 7.13
CA GLN A 3 -0.22 5.17 6.24
C GLN A 3 -1.56 4.92 6.93
N SER A 4 -1.70 3.82 7.68
CA SER A 4 -2.95 3.47 8.36
C SER A 4 -3.33 4.50 9.44
N LEU A 5 -2.36 4.99 10.20
CA LEU A 5 -2.60 6.04 11.20
C LEU A 5 -2.96 7.38 10.56
N ASN A 6 -2.31 7.75 9.45
CA ASN A 6 -2.65 8.98 8.73
C ASN A 6 -4.07 8.93 8.16
N LEU A 7 -4.48 7.79 7.59
CA LEU A 7 -5.85 7.58 7.12
C LEU A 7 -6.87 7.68 8.24
N GLN A 8 -6.57 7.07 9.40
CA GLN A 8 -7.44 7.13 10.58
C GLN A 8 -7.58 8.56 11.12
N ASP A 9 -6.48 9.31 11.20
CA ASP A 9 -6.49 10.71 11.63
C ASP A 9 -7.31 11.61 10.67
N ASN A 10 -7.41 11.22 9.39
CA ASN A 10 -8.28 11.88 8.41
C ASN A 10 -9.74 11.36 8.43
N GLY A 11 -10.13 10.60 9.45
CA GLY A 11 -11.50 10.11 9.63
C GLY A 11 -11.88 8.93 8.71
N ILE A 12 -10.93 8.31 8.03
CA ILE A 12 -11.18 7.13 7.20
C ILE A 12 -11.23 5.89 8.11
N LYS A 13 -12.27 5.08 7.94
CA LYS A 13 -12.37 3.82 8.68
C LYS A 13 -11.30 2.85 8.19
N VAL A 14 -10.33 2.58 9.05
CA VAL A 14 -9.23 1.66 8.78
C VAL A 14 -9.34 0.44 9.67
N ILE A 15 -9.10 -0.73 9.10
CA ILE A 15 -8.91 -1.99 9.83
C ILE A 15 -7.55 -2.58 9.46
N VAL A 16 -6.94 -3.30 10.37
CA VAL A 16 -5.65 -3.96 10.19
C VAL A 16 -5.84 -5.47 10.18
N GLY A 17 -5.37 -6.12 9.13
CA GLY A 17 -5.32 -7.58 9.03
C GLY A 17 -3.93 -8.11 9.39
N GLN A 18 -3.86 -8.98 10.40
CA GLN A 18 -2.60 -9.61 10.83
C GLN A 18 -2.80 -11.08 11.17
N ARG A 19 -1.70 -11.84 11.18
CA ARG A 19 -1.73 -13.21 11.71
C ARG A 19 -1.89 -13.15 13.23
N GLN A 20 -2.90 -13.83 13.75
CA GLN A 20 -3.09 -13.97 15.18
C GLN A 20 -1.85 -14.60 15.85
N GLU A 21 -1.63 -14.32 17.11
CA GLU A 21 -0.52 -14.85 17.93
C GLU A 21 0.87 -14.61 17.32
N SER A 22 1.03 -13.53 16.57
CA SER A 22 2.31 -13.13 15.97
C SER A 22 2.85 -11.86 16.63
N LYS A 23 4.17 -11.65 16.57
CA LYS A 23 4.80 -10.41 17.05
C LYS A 23 4.23 -9.15 16.38
N THR A 24 3.73 -9.27 15.16
CA THR A 24 3.09 -8.16 14.44
C THR A 24 1.66 -7.90 14.93
N TRP A 25 0.97 -8.93 15.42
CA TRP A 25 -0.31 -8.79 16.09
C TRP A 25 -0.17 -8.04 17.41
N ASP A 26 0.79 -8.47 18.25
CA ASP A 26 1.08 -7.82 19.54
C ASP A 26 1.51 -6.36 19.34
N LYS A 27 2.32 -6.11 18.30
CA LYS A 27 2.70 -4.75 17.94
C LYS A 27 1.50 -3.90 17.50
N ALA A 28 0.56 -4.46 16.74
CA ALA A 28 -0.65 -3.75 16.35
C ALA A 28 -1.48 -3.36 17.59
N ILE A 29 -1.62 -4.26 18.57
CA ILE A 29 -2.27 -3.93 19.85
C ILE A 29 -1.54 -2.79 20.57
N ALA A 30 -0.21 -2.84 20.64
CA ALA A 30 0.59 -1.80 21.26
C ALA A 30 0.49 -0.44 20.53
N ASP A 31 0.24 -0.45 19.21
CA ASP A 31 -0.02 0.73 18.38
C ASP A 31 -1.48 1.25 18.49
N GLY A 32 -2.33 0.62 19.34
CA GLY A 32 -3.70 1.04 19.62
C GLY A 32 -4.78 0.38 18.76
N TRP A 33 -4.45 -0.67 17.99
CA TRP A 33 -5.46 -1.42 17.22
C TRP A 33 -6.16 -2.45 18.12
N GLU A 34 -7.50 -2.46 18.11
CA GLU A 34 -8.32 -3.28 19.01
C GLU A 34 -8.79 -4.57 18.33
N PRO A 35 -8.46 -5.76 18.88
CA PRO A 35 -8.96 -7.03 18.37
C PRO A 35 -10.49 -7.08 18.27
N GLY A 36 -11.02 -7.51 17.11
CA GLY A 36 -12.45 -7.59 16.85
C GLY A 36 -13.15 -6.26 16.53
N VAL A 37 -12.46 -5.13 16.65
CA VAL A 37 -12.97 -3.79 16.33
C VAL A 37 -12.25 -3.18 15.14
N SER A 38 -10.92 -3.10 15.23
CA SER A 38 -10.05 -2.54 14.18
C SER A 38 -8.86 -3.43 13.83
N LEU A 39 -8.63 -4.53 14.57
CA LEU A 39 -7.63 -5.54 14.31
C LEU A 39 -8.30 -6.90 14.11
N PHE A 40 -8.06 -7.52 12.97
CA PHE A 40 -8.71 -8.77 12.57
C PHE A 40 -7.69 -9.79 12.03
N PRO A 41 -8.01 -11.10 12.02
CA PRO A 41 -7.30 -12.06 11.19
C PRO A 41 -7.29 -11.62 9.73
N ILE A 42 -6.25 -12.00 8.98
CA ILE A 42 -6.04 -11.50 7.61
C ILE A 42 -7.28 -11.73 6.74
N GLU A 43 -7.84 -12.93 6.72
CA GLU A 43 -8.97 -13.28 5.85
C GLU A 43 -10.22 -12.45 6.20
N GLU A 44 -10.51 -12.29 7.48
CA GLU A 44 -11.63 -11.49 7.95
C GLU A 44 -11.46 -10.00 7.58
N ALA A 45 -10.24 -9.46 7.70
CA ALA A 45 -9.95 -8.09 7.25
C ALA A 45 -10.13 -7.94 5.74
N LEU A 46 -9.70 -8.92 4.95
CA LEU A 46 -9.87 -8.94 3.49
C LEU A 46 -11.36 -8.96 3.08
N GLU A 47 -12.19 -9.69 3.80
CA GLU A 47 -13.64 -9.74 3.55
C GLU A 47 -14.30 -8.37 3.78
N LYS A 48 -13.96 -7.73 4.90
CA LYS A 48 -14.55 -6.45 5.34
C LYS A 48 -14.08 -5.24 4.52
N ALA A 49 -12.89 -5.29 3.94
CA ALA A 49 -12.29 -4.14 3.28
C ALA A 49 -12.85 -3.90 1.87
N SER A 50 -13.14 -2.64 1.52
CA SER A 50 -13.41 -2.19 0.16
C SER A 50 -12.13 -1.78 -0.59
N ILE A 51 -11.11 -1.33 0.14
CA ILE A 51 -9.76 -1.07 -0.37
C ILE A 51 -8.79 -1.93 0.43
N ILE A 52 -8.05 -2.79 -0.27
CA ILE A 52 -7.07 -3.68 0.33
C ILE A 52 -5.68 -3.09 0.10
N CYS A 53 -5.08 -2.56 1.17
CA CYS A 53 -3.72 -2.03 1.16
C CYS A 53 -2.72 -3.18 1.30
N TYR A 54 -2.17 -3.63 0.16
CA TYR A 54 -1.28 -4.79 0.08
C TYR A 54 0.18 -4.39 0.33
N LEU A 55 0.45 -3.95 1.57
CA LEU A 55 1.70 -3.33 2.00
C LEU A 55 2.65 -4.34 2.67
N LEU A 56 2.92 -5.42 1.99
CA LEU A 56 3.84 -6.48 2.41
C LEU A 56 5.13 -6.42 1.58
N SER A 57 6.20 -7.09 2.03
CA SER A 57 7.37 -7.31 1.18
C SER A 57 6.99 -8.16 -0.05
N ASP A 58 7.72 -8.01 -1.16
CA ASP A 58 7.40 -8.71 -2.42
C ASP A 58 7.28 -10.23 -2.23
N ALA A 59 8.19 -10.83 -1.48
CA ALA A 59 8.14 -12.25 -1.16
C ALA A 59 6.87 -12.64 -0.39
N ALA A 60 6.45 -11.81 0.58
CA ALA A 60 5.23 -12.05 1.35
C ALA A 60 3.98 -11.78 0.50
N GLN A 61 4.01 -10.83 -0.43
CA GLN A 61 2.95 -10.63 -1.40
C GLN A 61 2.74 -11.87 -2.27
N ILE A 62 3.81 -12.43 -2.82
CA ILE A 62 3.74 -13.66 -3.64
C ILE A 62 3.14 -14.81 -2.81
N GLN A 63 3.64 -15.01 -1.60
CA GLN A 63 3.19 -16.10 -0.73
C GLN A 63 1.72 -15.99 -0.33
N LEU A 64 1.24 -14.78 -0.04
CA LEU A 64 -0.13 -14.55 0.44
C LEU A 64 -1.12 -14.35 -0.72
N TRP A 65 -0.65 -14.18 -1.96
CA TRP A 65 -1.48 -13.88 -3.11
C TRP A 65 -2.67 -14.83 -3.30
N PRO A 66 -2.51 -16.19 -3.20
CA PRO A 66 -3.63 -17.11 -3.35
C PRO A 66 -4.79 -16.84 -2.37
N THR A 67 -4.48 -16.41 -1.16
CA THR A 67 -5.48 -16.02 -0.15
C THR A 67 -6.12 -14.69 -0.51
N VAL A 68 -5.33 -13.65 -0.79
CA VAL A 68 -5.84 -12.32 -1.13
C VAL A 68 -6.74 -12.35 -2.36
N LYS A 69 -6.32 -13.07 -3.40
CA LYS A 69 -7.08 -13.19 -4.66
C LYS A 69 -8.51 -13.69 -4.45
N LYS A 70 -8.73 -14.62 -3.53
CA LYS A 70 -10.07 -15.18 -3.22
C LYS A 70 -11.04 -14.14 -2.65
N HIS A 71 -10.52 -13.11 -2.00
CA HIS A 71 -11.31 -12.06 -1.36
C HIS A 71 -11.44 -10.78 -2.21
N LEU A 72 -10.82 -10.75 -3.41
CA LEU A 72 -10.98 -9.67 -4.37
C LEU A 72 -12.30 -9.84 -5.12
N THR A 73 -13.35 -9.24 -4.61
CA THR A 73 -14.67 -9.24 -5.23
C THR A 73 -14.88 -7.99 -6.10
N PRO A 74 -15.84 -8.01 -7.06
CA PRO A 74 -16.11 -6.89 -7.95
C PRO A 74 -16.24 -5.55 -7.21
N GLY A 75 -15.62 -4.51 -7.73
CA GLY A 75 -15.67 -3.15 -7.18
C GLY A 75 -14.71 -2.87 -6.02
N LYS A 76 -14.01 -3.87 -5.48
CA LYS A 76 -12.90 -3.62 -4.54
C LYS A 76 -11.71 -2.98 -5.25
N MET A 77 -10.83 -2.37 -4.46
CA MET A 77 -9.55 -1.85 -4.94
C MET A 77 -8.40 -2.58 -4.27
N LEU A 78 -7.45 -3.04 -5.07
CA LEU A 78 -6.14 -3.52 -4.61
C LEU A 78 -5.13 -2.38 -4.72
N TYR A 79 -4.61 -1.95 -3.57
CA TYR A 79 -3.69 -0.83 -3.44
C TYR A 79 -2.29 -1.29 -3.09
N PHE A 80 -1.30 -0.68 -3.75
CA PHE A 80 0.12 -0.89 -3.52
C PHE A 80 0.84 0.42 -3.17
N SER A 81 2.00 0.34 -2.52
CA SER A 81 2.94 1.46 -2.37
C SER A 81 4.25 1.24 -3.12
N HIS A 82 4.39 0.10 -3.81
CA HIS A 82 5.50 -0.24 -4.69
C HIS A 82 4.97 -1.11 -5.82
N GLY A 83 5.39 -0.83 -7.04
CA GLY A 83 4.78 -1.42 -8.24
C GLY A 83 5.29 -2.82 -8.62
N PHE A 84 6.27 -3.40 -7.91
CA PHE A 84 6.99 -4.61 -8.32
C PHE A 84 6.05 -5.80 -8.59
N GLY A 85 5.14 -6.10 -7.66
CA GLY A 85 4.24 -7.25 -7.77
C GLY A 85 3.43 -7.28 -9.07
N ILE A 86 2.97 -6.11 -9.52
CA ILE A 86 2.16 -5.95 -10.74
C ILE A 86 3.03 -5.77 -11.98
N ALA A 87 4.10 -4.95 -11.90
CA ALA A 87 4.98 -4.69 -13.05
C ALA A 87 5.66 -5.97 -13.58
N TYR A 88 5.90 -6.92 -12.69
CA TYR A 88 6.51 -8.22 -13.00
C TYR A 88 5.55 -9.39 -12.73
N SER A 89 4.26 -9.21 -13.04
CA SER A 89 3.21 -10.20 -12.79
C SER A 89 3.49 -11.58 -13.38
N GLU A 90 4.18 -11.67 -14.51
CA GLU A 90 4.62 -12.95 -15.11
C GLU A 90 5.56 -13.75 -14.20
N LYS A 91 6.36 -13.07 -13.36
CA LYS A 91 7.29 -13.68 -12.41
C LYS A 91 6.69 -13.87 -11.03
N THR A 92 5.87 -12.92 -10.60
CA THR A 92 5.27 -12.92 -9.25
C THR A 92 4.00 -13.76 -9.16
N GLY A 93 3.32 -13.98 -10.30
CA GLY A 93 2.01 -14.61 -10.34
C GLY A 93 0.87 -13.73 -9.80
N ILE A 94 1.14 -12.46 -9.47
CA ILE A 94 0.14 -11.52 -8.96
C ILE A 94 -0.66 -10.95 -10.14
N ILE A 95 -1.75 -11.64 -10.46
CA ILE A 95 -2.68 -11.28 -11.55
C ILE A 95 -4.06 -11.04 -10.94
N PRO A 96 -4.43 -9.76 -10.71
CA PRO A 96 -5.73 -9.40 -10.15
C PRO A 96 -6.89 -9.78 -11.07
N PRO A 97 -8.10 -10.06 -10.53
CA PRO A 97 -9.31 -10.22 -11.31
C PRO A 97 -9.63 -8.94 -12.12
N ALA A 98 -10.26 -9.10 -13.29
CA ALA A 98 -10.55 -7.97 -14.19
C ALA A 98 -11.61 -6.98 -13.67
N ASP A 99 -12.35 -7.35 -12.65
CA ASP A 99 -13.48 -6.61 -12.06
C ASP A 99 -13.11 -5.84 -10.78
N VAL A 100 -11.81 -5.70 -10.47
CA VAL A 100 -11.30 -4.90 -9.35
C VAL A 100 -10.44 -3.75 -9.84
N ASP A 101 -10.41 -2.64 -9.10
CA ASP A 101 -9.45 -1.57 -9.36
C ASP A 101 -8.06 -1.97 -8.86
N VAL A 102 -7.01 -1.60 -9.60
CA VAL A 102 -5.63 -1.82 -9.17
C VAL A 102 -4.84 -0.51 -9.33
N ALA A 103 -4.33 0.00 -8.22
CA ALA A 103 -3.64 1.27 -8.21
C ALA A 103 -2.55 1.33 -7.14
N LEU A 104 -1.67 2.31 -7.23
CA LEU A 104 -0.63 2.57 -6.21
C LEU A 104 -0.54 4.05 -5.84
N VAL A 105 -0.10 4.28 -4.61
CA VAL A 105 0.53 5.55 -4.19
C VAL A 105 1.86 5.19 -3.55
N ALA A 106 2.94 5.72 -4.10
CA ALA A 106 4.31 5.49 -3.62
C ALA A 106 4.88 6.78 -3.02
N PRO A 107 4.79 6.95 -1.69
CA PRO A 107 5.45 8.06 -1.00
C PRO A 107 6.96 7.98 -1.18
N LYS A 108 7.60 9.11 -1.47
CA LYS A 108 9.05 9.20 -1.72
C LYS A 108 9.81 9.40 -0.42
N GLY A 109 9.79 8.37 0.44
CA GLY A 109 10.46 8.31 1.73
C GLY A 109 9.91 7.22 2.64
N SER A 110 10.56 7.03 3.79
CA SER A 110 10.18 5.97 4.73
C SER A 110 8.80 6.21 5.38
N GLY A 111 8.15 5.14 5.83
CA GLY A 111 6.87 5.24 6.54
C GLY A 111 6.93 6.08 7.81
N THR A 112 8.09 6.13 8.48
CA THR A 112 8.34 6.99 9.64
C THR A 112 8.42 8.47 9.24
N SER A 113 9.08 8.78 8.13
CA SER A 113 9.13 10.14 7.56
C SER A 113 7.75 10.60 7.11
N LEU A 114 6.97 9.72 6.46
CA LEU A 114 5.60 10.03 6.06
C LEU A 114 4.74 10.42 7.27
N ARG A 115 4.79 9.62 8.34
CA ARG A 115 4.03 9.90 9.57
C ARG A 115 4.47 11.22 10.22
N ARG A 116 5.77 11.44 10.37
CA ARG A 116 6.31 12.66 10.97
C ARG A 116 5.90 13.90 10.19
N LEU A 117 6.10 13.91 8.87
CA LEU A 117 5.75 15.04 8.02
C LEU A 117 4.23 15.30 7.97
N PHE A 118 3.42 14.25 8.05
CA PHE A 118 1.97 14.39 8.18
C PHE A 118 1.59 15.13 9.45
N LEU A 119 2.15 14.75 10.60
CA LEU A 119 1.89 15.41 11.89
C LEU A 119 2.40 16.86 11.92
N GLU A 120 3.44 17.17 11.14
CA GLU A 120 3.97 18.54 10.96
C GLU A 120 3.14 19.37 9.95
N GLY A 121 2.12 18.78 9.31
CA GLY A 121 1.31 19.44 8.27
C GLY A 121 2.05 19.71 6.95
N LYS A 122 3.20 19.07 6.72
CA LYS A 122 4.04 19.29 5.52
C LYS A 122 3.76 18.30 4.39
N GLY A 123 3.40 17.06 4.71
CA GLY A 123 3.24 15.97 3.76
C GLY A 123 4.54 15.49 3.12
N LEU A 124 4.45 14.42 2.33
CA LEU A 124 5.56 13.84 1.58
C LEU A 124 5.15 13.70 0.11
N ASN A 125 6.03 14.07 -0.82
CA ASN A 125 5.75 13.90 -2.23
C ASN A 125 5.54 12.42 -2.57
N SER A 126 4.55 12.13 -3.39
CA SER A 126 4.18 10.76 -3.76
C SER A 126 3.85 10.66 -5.23
N SER A 127 4.20 9.56 -5.84
CA SER A 127 3.66 9.21 -7.16
C SER A 127 2.43 8.34 -7.02
N PHE A 128 1.49 8.43 -7.98
CA PHE A 128 0.37 7.50 -8.08
C PHE A 128 0.27 6.91 -9.48
N ALA A 129 -0.25 5.71 -9.57
CA ALA A 129 -0.49 5.04 -10.85
C ALA A 129 -1.74 4.17 -10.78
N ILE A 130 -2.41 4.04 -11.93
CA ILE A 130 -3.55 3.14 -12.13
C ILE A 130 -3.10 2.06 -13.10
N HIS A 131 -3.19 0.80 -12.69
CA HIS A 131 -2.96 -0.35 -13.54
C HIS A 131 -4.27 -0.82 -14.18
N GLN A 132 -5.36 -0.80 -13.40
CA GLN A 132 -6.67 -1.28 -13.82
C GLN A 132 -7.77 -0.42 -13.19
N ASP A 133 -8.69 0.05 -14.01
CA ASP A 133 -9.87 0.82 -13.59
C ASP A 133 -11.14 0.07 -14.01
N ALA A 134 -11.56 -0.87 -13.18
CA ALA A 134 -12.75 -1.69 -13.42
C ALA A 134 -14.04 -0.95 -13.08
N THR A 135 -13.97 0.01 -12.14
CA THR A 135 -15.14 0.74 -11.66
C THR A 135 -15.39 2.06 -12.39
N GLY A 136 -14.43 2.55 -13.18
CA GLY A 136 -14.41 3.91 -13.74
C GLY A 136 -14.14 5.01 -12.69
N LYS A 137 -13.73 4.62 -11.46
CA LYS A 137 -13.49 5.51 -10.32
C LYS A 137 -12.11 5.33 -9.69
N ALA A 138 -11.25 4.53 -10.30
CA ALA A 138 -9.94 4.22 -9.69
C ALA A 138 -9.11 5.48 -9.47
N LYS A 139 -9.17 6.47 -10.38
CA LYS A 139 -8.43 7.72 -10.26
C LYS A 139 -8.88 8.53 -9.04
N ASP A 140 -10.17 8.74 -8.87
CA ASP A 140 -10.72 9.52 -7.75
C ASP A 140 -10.39 8.83 -6.41
N ARG A 141 -10.53 7.50 -6.36
CA ARG A 141 -10.24 6.70 -5.18
C ARG A 141 -8.77 6.76 -4.80
N ILE A 142 -7.86 6.60 -5.77
CA ILE A 142 -6.42 6.58 -5.49
C ILE A 142 -5.87 7.95 -5.12
N VAL A 143 -6.35 9.02 -5.77
CA VAL A 143 -5.97 10.40 -5.43
C VAL A 143 -6.47 10.76 -4.03
N SER A 144 -7.73 10.45 -3.70
CA SER A 144 -8.27 10.67 -2.36
C SER A 144 -7.48 9.89 -1.30
N LEU A 145 -7.11 8.64 -1.60
CA LEU A 145 -6.29 7.83 -0.71
C LEU A 145 -4.89 8.42 -0.55
N GLY A 146 -4.29 8.92 -1.64
CA GLY A 146 -3.00 9.60 -1.64
C GLY A 146 -2.98 10.83 -0.74
N ILE A 147 -4.03 11.65 -0.77
CA ILE A 147 -4.19 12.77 0.14
C ILE A 147 -4.31 12.26 1.57
N GLY A 148 -5.17 11.26 1.80
CA GLY A 148 -5.40 10.69 3.13
C GLY A 148 -4.18 10.04 3.78
N VAL A 149 -3.26 9.45 3.00
CA VAL A 149 -2.01 8.90 3.54
C VAL A 149 -0.97 9.97 3.86
N GLY A 150 -1.20 11.23 3.47
CA GLY A 150 -0.32 12.36 3.81
C GLY A 150 0.62 12.77 2.69
N SER A 151 0.20 12.63 1.42
CA SER A 151 0.96 13.17 0.29
C SER A 151 0.87 14.69 0.25
N GLY A 152 2.00 15.38 0.25
CA GLY A 152 2.06 16.84 0.09
C GLY A 152 1.93 17.25 -1.38
N TYR A 153 2.37 16.41 -2.30
CA TYR A 153 2.21 16.54 -3.74
C TYR A 153 2.04 15.17 -4.38
N LEU A 154 1.09 15.04 -5.30
CA LEU A 154 0.81 13.82 -6.05
C LEU A 154 1.10 14.04 -7.54
N PHE A 155 1.89 13.15 -8.15
CA PHE A 155 2.13 13.15 -9.59
C PHE A 155 1.86 11.77 -10.21
N GLU A 156 1.32 11.77 -11.40
CA GLU A 156 0.94 10.56 -12.12
C GLU A 156 2.17 9.87 -12.72
N THR A 157 2.19 8.53 -12.62
CA THR A 157 3.23 7.67 -13.18
C THR A 157 2.61 6.36 -13.70
N THR A 158 3.44 5.36 -13.96
CA THR A 158 3.00 3.98 -14.23
C THR A 158 3.68 3.02 -13.26
N PHE A 159 3.12 1.82 -13.06
CA PHE A 159 3.71 0.80 -12.20
C PHE A 159 5.17 0.49 -12.57
N ILE A 160 5.46 0.34 -13.87
CA ILE A 160 6.82 0.05 -14.32
C ILE A 160 7.79 1.22 -14.11
N LYS A 161 7.35 2.46 -14.36
CA LYS A 161 8.19 3.65 -14.12
C LYS A 161 8.46 3.85 -12.64
N GLU A 162 7.46 3.60 -11.78
CA GLU A 162 7.62 3.66 -10.32
C GLU A 162 8.69 2.69 -9.87
N VAL A 163 8.56 1.40 -10.22
CA VAL A 163 9.55 0.36 -9.85
C VAL A 163 10.95 0.69 -10.35
N THR A 164 11.07 1.12 -11.61
CA THR A 164 12.37 1.44 -12.20
C THR A 164 13.03 2.62 -11.48
N SER A 165 12.26 3.67 -11.17
CA SER A 165 12.78 4.85 -10.46
C SER A 165 13.12 4.54 -9.00
N ASP A 166 12.29 3.74 -8.33
CA ASP A 166 12.49 3.35 -6.94
C ASP A 166 13.75 2.48 -6.77
N LEU A 167 13.84 1.40 -7.55
CA LEU A 167 15.01 0.51 -7.49
C LEU A 167 16.31 1.20 -7.95
N THR A 168 16.25 2.09 -8.94
CA THR A 168 17.41 2.85 -9.40
C THR A 168 17.81 3.90 -8.36
N GLY A 169 16.85 4.62 -7.80
CA GLY A 169 17.08 5.66 -6.79
C GLY A 169 17.65 5.10 -5.48
N GLU A 170 17.08 4.00 -4.99
CA GLU A 170 17.51 3.42 -3.71
C GLU A 170 18.80 2.59 -3.84
N ARG A 171 18.92 1.74 -4.85
CA ARG A 171 20.02 0.80 -4.99
C ARG A 171 21.11 1.29 -5.91
N GLY A 172 20.77 1.88 -7.05
CA GLY A 172 21.72 2.31 -8.05
C GLY A 172 22.42 3.62 -7.69
N THR A 173 21.67 4.64 -7.37
CA THR A 173 22.21 5.99 -7.17
C THR A 173 22.70 6.19 -5.73
N LEU A 174 21.86 5.93 -4.73
CA LEU A 174 22.20 6.23 -3.35
C LEU A 174 23.18 5.20 -2.78
N MET A 175 22.83 3.91 -2.81
CA MET A 175 23.69 2.87 -2.25
C MET A 175 24.97 2.65 -3.07
N GLY A 176 24.86 2.68 -4.40
CA GLY A 176 26.03 2.52 -5.29
C GLY A 176 26.99 3.68 -5.20
N ALA A 177 26.53 4.92 -5.11
CA ALA A 177 27.39 6.09 -4.97
C ALA A 177 28.11 6.13 -3.60
N ILE A 178 27.42 5.74 -2.52
CA ILE A 178 28.02 5.71 -1.17
C ILE A 178 29.05 4.59 -1.04
N GLN A 179 28.82 3.43 -1.65
CA GLN A 179 29.76 2.30 -1.61
C GLN A 179 30.93 2.44 -2.59
N GLY A 180 30.80 3.29 -3.60
CA GLY A 180 31.85 3.57 -4.59
C GLY A 180 32.83 4.67 -4.18
N LEU A 181 32.63 5.30 -3.03
CA LEU A 181 33.54 6.25 -2.39
C LEU A 181 34.37 5.57 -1.32
#